data_0f49aa6311273a6de8025d185d80393a
#
_entry.id   0f49aa6311273a6de8025d185d80393a
#
_cell.length_a   1.000
_cell.length_b   1.000
_cell.length_c   1.000
_cell.angle_alpha   90.00
_cell.angle_beta   90.00
_cell.angle_gamma   90.00
#
_symmetry.space_group_name_H-M   'P 1'
#
loop_
_entity.id
_entity.type
_entity.pdbx_description
1 polymer ?
#
loop_
_entity_poly.entity_id
_entity_poly.type
_entity_poly.pdbx_seq_one_letter_code
_entity_poly.pdbx_strand_id
1 'polypeptide(L)'
;MFEKIQHIGYLTPDLDRAIAWFEESFNAVKAGGGPLNPGYAMPSGGRNAYVRFGNAEAELLEPVDQTGLSSEFLTMHHVGYVVADINKTIDELTARGFKFAADKPNVNVLGHQLLYFDSRTTNGVKMHITQLPDAAAEPNDGLEIERIIHAGYRVKSLEEAIKWYVDNFKGSLLGGGPSRSGGRNAFVNFSQVQVELIEPGDPASMGDDHVMDHVGYVVGDIPSCIGQCESHGLKFVSDTPNTNGVGQQVLYFETDTSMGSRMHLTRLPD
;
A
#
# COMPACT_ATOMS: atom_id res chain seq x y z
N MET A 1 8.68 8.95 -12.90
CA MET A 1 7.36 8.39 -13.25
C MET A 1 6.46 8.45 -12.02
N PHE A 2 6.66 7.59 -11.00
CA PHE A 2 5.87 7.64 -9.76
C PHE A 2 6.51 8.60 -8.76
N GLU A 3 5.71 9.47 -8.14
CA GLU A 3 6.19 10.47 -7.18
C GLU A 3 6.10 9.97 -5.74
N LYS A 4 5.02 9.28 -5.43
CA LYS A 4 4.79 8.67 -4.11
C LYS A 4 3.71 7.59 -4.20
N ILE A 5 3.62 6.76 -3.17
CA ILE A 5 2.41 5.98 -2.90
C ILE A 5 1.41 6.96 -2.26
N GLN A 6 0.22 7.08 -2.86
CA GLN A 6 -0.85 7.90 -2.32
C GLN A 6 -1.54 7.18 -1.17
N HIS A 7 -2.02 5.96 -1.45
CA HIS A 7 -2.74 5.17 -0.48
C HIS A 7 -2.55 3.66 -0.69
N ILE A 8 -2.89 2.93 0.34
CA ILE A 8 -3.17 1.49 0.26
C ILE A 8 -4.69 1.33 0.35
N GLY A 9 -5.25 0.54 -0.56
CA GLY A 9 -6.65 0.13 -0.53
C GLY A 9 -6.83 -1.14 0.30
N TYR A 10 -7.86 -1.17 1.14
CA TYR A 10 -8.22 -2.31 1.97
C TYR A 10 -9.65 -2.72 1.74
N LEU A 11 -9.89 -4.02 1.59
CA LEU A 11 -11.23 -4.59 1.72
C LEU A 11 -11.59 -4.74 3.20
N THR A 12 -12.83 -4.44 3.53
CA THR A 12 -13.39 -4.59 4.87
C THR A 12 -14.83 -5.09 4.80
N PRO A 13 -15.27 -5.95 5.72
CA PRO A 13 -16.67 -6.35 5.81
C PRO A 13 -17.58 -5.30 6.46
N ASP A 14 -17.00 -4.28 7.11
CA ASP A 14 -17.69 -3.22 7.85
C ASP A 14 -16.91 -1.91 7.75
N LEU A 15 -17.38 -1.03 6.85
CA LEU A 15 -16.71 0.22 6.55
C LEU A 15 -16.69 1.18 7.75
N ASP A 16 -17.80 1.25 8.49
CA ASP A 16 -17.93 2.21 9.60
C ASP A 16 -16.99 1.84 10.75
N ARG A 17 -16.86 0.54 11.04
CA ARG A 17 -15.90 0.05 12.02
C ARG A 17 -14.45 0.28 11.57
N ALA A 18 -14.14 0.09 10.29
CA ALA A 18 -12.79 0.35 9.76
C ALA A 18 -12.43 1.83 9.86
N ILE A 19 -13.36 2.74 9.53
CA ILE A 19 -13.15 4.19 9.70
C ILE A 19 -12.87 4.51 11.15
N ALA A 20 -13.73 4.07 12.08
CA ALA A 20 -13.58 4.32 13.50
C ALA A 20 -12.21 3.84 14.04
N TRP A 21 -11.76 2.66 13.59
CA TRP A 21 -10.46 2.14 13.99
C TRP A 21 -9.30 3.04 13.53
N PHE A 22 -9.32 3.54 12.28
CA PHE A 22 -8.29 4.48 11.81
C PHE A 22 -8.35 5.81 12.56
N GLU A 23 -9.55 6.32 12.87
CA GLU A 23 -9.74 7.54 13.67
C GLU A 23 -9.18 7.36 15.09
N GLU A 24 -9.47 6.25 15.74
CA GLU A 24 -9.00 5.95 17.10
C GLU A 24 -7.49 5.63 17.14
N SER A 25 -6.97 4.84 16.20
CA SER A 25 -5.59 4.33 16.25
C SER A 25 -4.56 5.32 15.71
N PHE A 26 -4.91 6.09 14.68
CA PHE A 26 -3.99 6.99 13.97
C PHE A 26 -4.43 8.47 14.01
N ASN A 27 -5.46 8.79 14.79
CA ASN A 27 -6.11 10.11 14.74
C ASN A 27 -6.45 10.52 13.29
N ALA A 28 -6.91 9.55 12.51
CA ALA A 28 -7.21 9.76 11.11
C ALA A 28 -8.46 10.64 10.94
N VAL A 29 -8.55 11.30 9.80
CA VAL A 29 -9.73 12.10 9.41
C VAL A 29 -10.33 11.50 8.14
N LYS A 30 -11.63 11.27 8.15
CA LYS A 30 -12.37 10.89 6.94
C LYS A 30 -12.32 12.02 5.92
N ALA A 31 -11.63 11.79 4.79
CA ALA A 31 -11.44 12.78 3.74
C ALA A 31 -12.55 12.76 2.68
N GLY A 32 -13.27 11.64 2.56
CA GLY A 32 -14.35 11.48 1.59
C GLY A 32 -14.84 10.04 1.53
N GLY A 33 -15.72 9.75 0.59
CA GLY A 33 -16.26 8.43 0.38
C GLY A 33 -17.64 8.47 -0.25
N GLY A 34 -18.19 7.29 -0.55
CA GLY A 34 -19.52 7.19 -1.14
C GLY A 34 -19.79 5.80 -1.74
N PRO A 35 -20.84 5.71 -2.57
CA PRO A 35 -21.14 4.48 -3.27
C PRO A 35 -20.06 4.17 -4.32
N LEU A 36 -19.70 2.90 -4.44
CA LEU A 36 -18.89 2.36 -5.52
C LEU A 36 -19.79 1.78 -6.58
N ASN A 37 -19.61 2.21 -7.82
CA ASN A 37 -20.24 1.54 -8.96
C ASN A 37 -19.50 0.25 -9.26
N PRO A 38 -20.20 -0.82 -9.72
CA PRO A 38 -19.56 -2.01 -10.23
C PRO A 38 -18.56 -1.66 -11.34
N GLY A 39 -17.37 -2.23 -11.25
CA GLY A 39 -16.29 -1.95 -12.18
C GLY A 39 -15.08 -2.85 -11.94
N TYR A 40 -13.94 -2.47 -12.48
CA TYR A 40 -12.73 -3.30 -12.40
C TYR A 40 -12.21 -3.49 -10.97
N ALA A 41 -12.19 -2.42 -10.17
CA ALA A 41 -11.71 -2.50 -8.79
C ALA A 41 -12.67 -3.29 -7.90
N MET A 42 -13.97 -3.04 -8.03
CA MET A 42 -15.03 -3.68 -7.26
C MET A 42 -16.15 -4.15 -8.20
N PRO A 43 -16.07 -5.39 -8.74
CA PRO A 43 -17.07 -5.90 -9.68
C PRO A 43 -18.51 -5.91 -9.12
N SER A 44 -18.67 -6.12 -7.84
CA SER A 44 -19.98 -6.11 -7.16
C SER A 44 -20.49 -4.70 -6.82
N GLY A 45 -19.65 -3.66 -6.92
CA GLY A 45 -19.93 -2.35 -6.34
C GLY A 45 -19.81 -2.38 -4.82
N GLY A 46 -20.41 -1.40 -4.14
CA GLY A 46 -20.34 -1.27 -2.69
C GLY A 46 -20.24 0.18 -2.26
N ARG A 47 -19.53 0.42 -1.16
CA ARG A 47 -19.19 1.78 -0.68
C ARG A 47 -17.71 1.88 -0.29
N ASN A 48 -17.15 3.08 -0.31
CA ASN A 48 -15.79 3.34 0.14
C ASN A 48 -15.70 4.56 1.04
N ALA A 49 -14.56 4.66 1.72
CA ALA A 49 -14.11 5.87 2.39
C ALA A 49 -12.61 6.05 2.22
N TYR A 50 -12.18 7.30 2.18
CA TYR A 50 -10.79 7.69 2.28
C TYR A 50 -10.54 8.25 3.67
N VAL A 51 -9.52 7.74 4.35
CA VAL A 51 -9.07 8.23 5.66
C VAL A 51 -7.63 8.69 5.56
N ARG A 52 -7.31 9.86 6.13
CA ARG A 52 -5.97 10.45 6.15
C ARG A 52 -5.41 10.47 7.55
N PHE A 53 -4.14 10.15 7.67
CA PHE A 53 -3.38 10.14 8.92
C PHE A 53 -1.93 10.53 8.63
N GLY A 54 -1.50 11.66 9.19
CA GLY A 54 -0.26 12.31 8.75
C GLY A 54 -0.31 12.60 7.24
N ASN A 55 0.75 12.27 6.52
CA ASN A 55 0.80 12.38 5.05
C ASN A 55 0.48 11.07 4.32
N ALA A 56 -0.12 10.09 5.00
CA ALA A 56 -0.60 8.84 4.42
C ALA A 56 -2.13 8.86 4.25
N GLU A 57 -2.61 8.01 3.36
CA GLU A 57 -4.03 7.80 3.12
C GLU A 57 -4.33 6.29 3.00
N ALA A 58 -5.48 5.86 3.48
CA ALA A 58 -6.03 4.55 3.18
C ALA A 58 -7.37 4.70 2.47
N GLU A 59 -7.62 3.85 1.46
CA GLU A 59 -8.95 3.66 0.89
C GLU A 59 -9.57 2.39 1.47
N LEU A 60 -10.69 2.54 2.14
CA LEU A 60 -11.45 1.46 2.75
C LEU A 60 -12.60 1.09 1.82
N LEU A 61 -12.72 -0.18 1.45
CA LEU A 61 -13.65 -0.68 0.46
C LEU A 61 -14.54 -1.75 1.08
N GLU A 62 -15.84 -1.49 1.16
CA GLU A 62 -16.84 -2.46 1.58
C GLU A 62 -17.63 -2.93 0.34
N PRO A 63 -17.33 -4.12 -0.21
CA PRO A 63 -18.03 -4.64 -1.38
C PRO A 63 -19.44 -5.10 -1.03
N VAL A 64 -20.33 -5.08 -2.01
CA VAL A 64 -21.68 -5.69 -1.89
C VAL A 64 -21.56 -7.20 -1.72
N ASP A 65 -20.73 -7.84 -2.55
CA ASP A 65 -20.41 -9.25 -2.40
C ASP A 65 -19.18 -9.43 -1.51
N GLN A 66 -19.41 -9.93 -0.31
CA GLN A 66 -18.36 -10.19 0.68
C GLN A 66 -17.88 -11.65 0.65
N THR A 67 -18.32 -12.45 -0.33
CA THR A 67 -17.90 -13.84 -0.48
C THR A 67 -16.40 -13.93 -0.67
N GLY A 68 -15.72 -14.71 0.15
CA GLY A 68 -14.27 -14.89 0.08
C GLY A 68 -13.46 -13.77 0.70
N LEU A 69 -14.07 -12.78 1.36
CA LEU A 69 -13.29 -11.89 2.23
C LEU A 69 -12.64 -12.71 3.34
N SER A 70 -11.41 -12.36 3.65
CA SER A 70 -10.68 -12.96 4.77
C SER A 70 -11.45 -12.78 6.07
N SER A 71 -11.25 -13.70 7.02
CA SER A 71 -11.66 -13.51 8.41
C SER A 71 -10.92 -12.36 9.10
N GLU A 72 -9.78 -11.93 8.54
CA GLU A 72 -9.08 -10.72 8.91
C GLU A 72 -9.90 -9.51 8.49
N PHE A 73 -9.98 -8.52 9.37
CA PHE A 73 -10.90 -7.40 9.17
C PHE A 73 -10.48 -6.47 8.04
N LEU A 74 -9.16 -6.18 7.91
CA LEU A 74 -8.58 -5.42 6.81
C LEU A 74 -7.76 -6.35 5.92
N THR A 75 -8.16 -6.48 4.66
CA THR A 75 -7.38 -7.22 3.65
C THR A 75 -6.81 -6.23 2.64
N MET A 76 -5.50 -6.20 2.50
CA MET A 76 -4.85 -5.35 1.50
C MET A 76 -5.32 -5.70 0.10
N HIS A 77 -5.68 -4.70 -0.70
CA HIS A 77 -6.32 -4.91 -1.99
C HIS A 77 -5.56 -4.29 -3.15
N HIS A 78 -5.14 -3.03 -3.05
CA HIS A 78 -4.45 -2.34 -4.12
C HIS A 78 -3.54 -1.23 -3.60
N VAL A 79 -2.71 -0.69 -4.50
CA VAL A 79 -1.85 0.46 -4.23
C VAL A 79 -2.09 1.55 -5.27
N GLY A 80 -2.23 2.79 -4.81
CA GLY A 80 -2.36 3.98 -5.65
C GLY A 80 -1.02 4.72 -5.73
N TYR A 81 -0.52 4.94 -6.94
CA TYR A 81 0.73 5.68 -7.20
C TYR A 81 0.44 7.05 -7.79
N VAL A 82 1.00 8.09 -7.20
CA VAL A 82 0.89 9.46 -7.73
C VAL A 82 1.82 9.65 -8.91
N VAL A 83 1.30 10.29 -9.95
CA VAL A 83 2.02 10.72 -11.14
C VAL A 83 1.73 12.19 -11.42
N ALA A 84 2.71 12.91 -11.98
CA ALA A 84 2.57 14.33 -12.29
C ALA A 84 1.58 14.59 -13.44
N ASP A 85 1.57 13.72 -14.46
CA ASP A 85 0.73 13.82 -15.64
C ASP A 85 0.23 12.41 -15.98
N ILE A 86 -1.06 12.18 -15.77
CA ILE A 86 -1.66 10.86 -15.93
C ILE A 86 -1.71 10.45 -17.41
N ASN A 87 -1.99 11.38 -18.33
CA ASN A 87 -2.09 11.06 -19.74
C ASN A 87 -0.72 10.69 -20.34
N LYS A 88 0.31 11.48 -20.04
CA LYS A 88 1.68 11.16 -20.42
C LYS A 88 2.14 9.83 -19.84
N THR A 89 1.79 9.54 -18.59
CA THR A 89 2.14 8.27 -17.94
C THR A 89 1.43 7.08 -18.58
N ILE A 90 0.16 7.24 -18.98
CA ILE A 90 -0.58 6.21 -19.72
C ILE A 90 0.13 5.88 -21.03
N ASP A 91 0.51 6.91 -21.81
CA ASP A 91 1.20 6.71 -23.09
C ASP A 91 2.53 5.97 -22.90
N GLU A 92 3.34 6.40 -21.90
CA GLU A 92 4.63 5.77 -21.59
C GLU A 92 4.49 4.31 -21.14
N LEU A 93 3.49 3.99 -20.32
CA LEU A 93 3.25 2.64 -19.83
C LEU A 93 2.65 1.74 -20.91
N THR A 94 1.74 2.26 -21.72
CA THR A 94 1.18 1.53 -22.86
C THR A 94 2.27 1.16 -23.86
N ALA A 95 3.21 2.07 -24.13
CA ALA A 95 4.36 1.79 -25.00
C ALA A 95 5.29 0.69 -24.45
N ARG A 96 5.23 0.38 -23.14
CA ARG A 96 5.95 -0.72 -22.48
C ARG A 96 5.12 -2.01 -22.40
N GLY A 97 3.90 -2.03 -22.95
CA GLY A 97 3.05 -3.21 -22.98
C GLY A 97 2.05 -3.32 -21.84
N PHE A 98 1.97 -2.34 -20.94
CA PHE A 98 0.93 -2.33 -19.92
C PHE A 98 -0.44 -2.07 -20.55
N LYS A 99 -1.45 -2.69 -19.96
CA LYS A 99 -2.85 -2.45 -20.28
C LYS A 99 -3.56 -1.87 -19.07
N PHE A 100 -4.60 -1.11 -19.34
CA PHE A 100 -5.45 -0.52 -18.33
C PHE A 100 -6.85 -1.13 -18.36
N ALA A 101 -7.53 -1.02 -17.24
CA ALA A 101 -8.87 -1.57 -17.03
C ALA A 101 -9.97 -0.79 -17.77
N ALA A 102 -9.68 0.46 -18.15
CA ALA A 102 -10.57 1.34 -18.91
C ALA A 102 -9.77 2.19 -19.91
N ASP A 103 -10.48 2.76 -20.89
CA ASP A 103 -9.85 3.59 -21.94
C ASP A 103 -9.44 4.99 -21.42
N LYS A 104 -10.01 5.44 -20.32
CA LYS A 104 -9.81 6.79 -19.78
C LYS A 104 -9.78 6.78 -18.26
N PRO A 105 -9.02 7.71 -17.64
CA PRO A 105 -9.11 7.95 -16.21
C PRO A 105 -10.53 8.32 -15.79
N ASN A 106 -10.92 7.88 -14.60
CA ASN A 106 -12.10 8.38 -13.90
C ASN A 106 -11.68 9.37 -12.81
N VAL A 107 -12.63 10.16 -12.32
CA VAL A 107 -12.42 11.10 -11.23
C VAL A 107 -13.16 10.58 -10.01
N ASN A 108 -12.45 10.40 -8.90
CA ASN A 108 -13.06 9.97 -7.64
C ASN A 108 -13.68 11.14 -6.86
N VAL A 109 -14.28 10.86 -5.71
CA VAL A 109 -14.95 11.85 -4.86
C VAL A 109 -14.02 12.92 -4.28
N LEU A 110 -12.70 12.68 -4.31
CA LEU A 110 -11.67 13.63 -3.87
C LEU A 110 -11.14 14.49 -5.04
N GLY A 111 -11.68 14.33 -6.24
CA GLY A 111 -11.21 15.04 -7.44
C GLY A 111 -9.94 14.44 -8.05
N HIS A 112 -9.47 13.29 -7.56
CA HIS A 112 -8.30 12.62 -8.13
C HIS A 112 -8.66 11.94 -9.44
N GLN A 113 -7.87 12.17 -10.49
CA GLN A 113 -7.93 11.39 -11.72
C GLN A 113 -7.17 10.09 -11.50
N LEU A 114 -7.80 8.94 -11.75
CA LEU A 114 -7.15 7.64 -11.54
C LEU A 114 -7.50 6.64 -12.64
N LEU A 115 -6.56 5.73 -12.91
CA LEU A 115 -6.75 4.65 -13.89
C LEU A 115 -6.06 3.37 -13.38
N TYR A 116 -6.87 2.32 -13.20
CA TYR A 116 -6.38 1.00 -12.81
C TYR A 116 -5.66 0.31 -13.96
N PHE A 117 -4.57 -0.39 -13.64
CA PHE A 117 -3.97 -1.35 -14.55
C PHE A 117 -4.87 -2.59 -14.72
N ASP A 118 -4.77 -3.23 -15.86
CA ASP A 118 -5.19 -4.61 -16.01
C ASP A 118 -4.17 -5.51 -15.25
N SER A 119 -4.60 -6.13 -14.17
CA SER A 119 -3.72 -6.90 -13.28
C SER A 119 -3.00 -8.06 -13.97
N ARG A 120 -3.49 -8.51 -15.12
CA ARG A 120 -2.80 -9.50 -15.97
C ARG A 120 -1.49 -8.98 -16.54
N THR A 121 -1.29 -7.66 -16.58
CA THR A 121 -0.05 -7.02 -17.04
C THR A 121 0.85 -6.57 -15.89
N THR A 122 0.44 -6.80 -14.65
CA THR A 122 1.14 -6.37 -13.43
C THR A 122 1.42 -7.54 -12.46
N ASN A 123 1.56 -8.76 -12.99
CA ASN A 123 1.77 -9.98 -12.18
C ASN A 123 0.73 -10.15 -11.06
N GLY A 124 -0.55 -9.91 -11.37
CA GLY A 124 -1.64 -10.01 -10.42
C GLY A 124 -1.80 -8.82 -9.46
N VAL A 125 -0.81 -7.92 -9.37
CA VAL A 125 -0.88 -6.76 -8.48
C VAL A 125 -2.00 -5.82 -8.93
N LYS A 126 -2.95 -5.56 -8.04
CA LYS A 126 -3.93 -4.51 -8.25
C LYS A 126 -3.29 -3.18 -7.90
N MET A 127 -3.12 -2.34 -8.90
CA MET A 127 -2.57 -0.99 -8.75
C MET A 127 -3.21 0.00 -9.71
N HIS A 128 -3.12 1.27 -9.39
CA HIS A 128 -3.52 2.35 -10.28
C HIS A 128 -2.56 3.52 -10.24
N ILE A 129 -2.55 4.31 -11.29
CA ILE A 129 -1.93 5.63 -11.34
C ILE A 129 -2.96 6.70 -10.99
N THR A 130 -2.52 7.73 -10.29
CA THR A 130 -3.37 8.83 -9.82
C THR A 130 -2.70 10.16 -10.06
N GLN A 131 -3.41 11.10 -10.67
CA GLN A 131 -3.03 12.50 -10.68
C GLN A 131 -3.88 13.24 -9.66
N LEU A 132 -3.21 13.90 -8.72
CA LEU A 132 -3.86 14.72 -7.70
C LEU A 132 -4.33 16.04 -8.30
N PRO A 133 -5.39 16.68 -7.77
CA PRO A 133 -5.73 18.06 -8.13
C PRO A 133 -4.62 19.01 -7.65
N ASP A 134 -4.59 20.22 -8.23
CA ASP A 134 -3.56 21.23 -7.94
C ASP A 134 -3.54 21.70 -6.46
N ALA A 135 -4.65 21.56 -5.75
CA ALA A 135 -4.73 21.87 -4.33
C ALA A 135 -4.32 20.67 -3.50
N ALA A 136 -3.18 20.75 -2.82
CA ALA A 136 -2.78 19.75 -1.82
C ALA A 136 -3.76 19.78 -0.64
N ALA A 137 -4.13 18.59 -0.13
CA ALA A 137 -4.85 18.51 1.13
C ALA A 137 -3.88 18.79 2.28
N GLU A 138 -4.34 19.59 3.25
CA GLU A 138 -3.56 19.84 4.46
C GLU A 138 -3.37 18.53 5.25
N PRO A 139 -2.17 18.29 5.82
CA PRO A 139 -1.94 17.19 6.74
C PRO A 139 -2.81 17.38 7.99
N ASN A 140 -3.20 16.27 8.64
CA ASN A 140 -3.93 16.30 9.89
C ASN A 140 -3.01 16.16 11.11
N ASP A 141 -3.50 16.55 12.30
CA ASP A 141 -2.79 16.50 13.58
C ASP A 141 -2.79 15.07 14.16
N GLY A 142 -2.26 14.10 13.43
CA GLY A 142 -2.15 12.70 13.87
C GLY A 142 -0.73 12.27 14.19
N LEU A 143 -0.52 10.95 14.20
CA LEU A 143 0.83 10.37 14.21
C LEU A 143 1.62 10.99 13.06
N GLU A 144 2.83 11.48 13.33
CA GLU A 144 3.68 12.16 12.33
C GLU A 144 4.19 11.17 11.26
N ILE A 145 3.27 10.62 10.47
CA ILE A 145 3.59 9.79 9.32
C ILE A 145 3.96 10.69 8.16
N GLU A 146 5.21 10.59 7.72
CA GLU A 146 5.73 11.39 6.62
C GLU A 146 5.22 10.92 5.26
N ARG A 147 5.12 9.60 5.07
CA ARG A 147 4.63 8.95 3.84
C ARG A 147 4.53 7.44 3.97
N ILE A 148 3.90 6.81 3.01
CA ILE A 148 4.02 5.38 2.75
C ILE A 148 5.32 5.15 1.98
N ILE A 149 6.26 4.34 2.52
CA ILE A 149 7.53 4.06 1.84
C ILE A 149 7.39 2.93 0.84
N HIS A 150 6.74 1.86 1.22
CA HIS A 150 6.54 0.71 0.33
C HIS A 150 5.25 -0.06 0.64
N ALA A 151 4.80 -0.79 -0.36
CA ALA A 151 3.98 -1.98 -0.21
C ALA A 151 4.90 -3.21 -0.34
N GLY A 152 4.77 -4.17 0.56
CA GLY A 152 5.46 -5.44 0.52
C GLY A 152 4.64 -6.48 -0.25
N TYR A 153 5.32 -7.31 -1.05
CA TYR A 153 4.70 -8.37 -1.83
C TYR A 153 5.40 -9.69 -1.62
N ARG A 154 4.64 -10.75 -1.34
CA ARG A 154 5.15 -12.11 -1.48
C ARG A 154 5.19 -12.48 -2.94
N VAL A 155 6.30 -13.05 -3.37
CA VAL A 155 6.58 -13.43 -4.76
C VAL A 155 7.15 -14.85 -4.83
N LYS A 156 6.86 -15.56 -5.90
CA LYS A 156 7.32 -16.94 -6.11
C LYS A 156 8.81 -17.02 -6.44
N SER A 157 9.33 -16.03 -7.18
CA SER A 157 10.74 -15.91 -7.57
C SER A 157 11.21 -14.49 -7.36
N LEU A 158 12.16 -14.32 -6.44
CA LEU A 158 12.71 -13.01 -6.12
C LEU A 158 13.44 -12.39 -7.30
N GLU A 159 14.22 -13.20 -8.04
CA GLU A 159 14.98 -12.73 -9.21
C GLU A 159 14.07 -12.25 -10.34
N GLU A 160 13.00 -13.00 -10.65
CA GLU A 160 12.04 -12.62 -11.69
C GLU A 160 11.27 -11.36 -11.30
N ALA A 161 10.87 -11.25 -10.03
CA ALA A 161 10.18 -10.08 -9.53
C ALA A 161 11.08 -8.83 -9.57
N ILE A 162 12.32 -8.93 -9.09
CA ILE A 162 13.30 -7.81 -9.17
C ILE A 162 13.46 -7.37 -10.63
N LYS A 163 13.71 -8.33 -11.52
CA LYS A 163 13.88 -8.04 -12.95
C LYS A 163 12.66 -7.33 -13.51
N TRP A 164 11.45 -7.77 -13.17
CA TRP A 164 10.22 -7.16 -13.66
C TRP A 164 10.08 -5.69 -13.23
N TYR A 165 10.33 -5.36 -11.95
CA TYR A 165 10.28 -3.97 -11.48
C TYR A 165 11.38 -3.09 -12.09
N VAL A 166 12.60 -3.64 -12.26
CA VAL A 166 13.73 -2.94 -12.88
C VAL A 166 13.43 -2.62 -14.34
N ASP A 167 12.99 -3.60 -15.11
CA ASP A 167 12.77 -3.43 -16.54
C ASP A 167 11.56 -2.52 -16.84
N ASN A 168 10.46 -2.71 -16.10
CA ASN A 168 9.20 -2.03 -16.40
C ASN A 168 9.12 -0.62 -15.80
N PHE A 169 9.70 -0.37 -14.62
CA PHE A 169 9.61 0.92 -13.96
C PHE A 169 10.94 1.66 -13.83
N LYS A 170 12.00 1.15 -14.49
CA LYS A 170 13.37 1.67 -14.38
C LYS A 170 13.85 1.67 -12.92
N GLY A 171 13.49 0.61 -12.22
CA GLY A 171 13.87 0.42 -10.83
C GLY A 171 15.35 0.15 -10.64
N SER A 172 15.80 0.30 -9.41
CA SER A 172 17.14 -0.09 -8.97
C SER A 172 17.04 -0.96 -7.72
N LEU A 173 17.76 -2.08 -7.72
CA LEU A 173 17.89 -2.92 -6.54
C LEU A 173 18.72 -2.16 -5.49
N LEU A 174 18.13 -1.97 -4.30
CA LEU A 174 18.82 -1.33 -3.18
C LEU A 174 19.61 -2.35 -2.34
N GLY A 175 19.08 -3.55 -2.20
CA GLY A 175 19.62 -4.60 -1.36
C GLY A 175 18.55 -5.57 -0.93
N GLY A 176 18.89 -6.41 0.02
CA GLY A 176 18.00 -7.42 0.58
C GLY A 176 18.78 -8.40 1.45
N GLY A 177 18.15 -9.46 1.83
CA GLY A 177 18.79 -10.46 2.69
C GLY A 177 17.86 -11.61 3.07
N PRO A 178 18.24 -12.41 4.08
CA PRO A 178 17.35 -13.41 4.61
C PRO A 178 16.13 -12.75 5.27
N SER A 179 14.95 -13.28 4.96
CA SER A 179 13.70 -12.89 5.61
C SER A 179 13.56 -13.60 6.96
N ARG A 180 12.94 -12.94 7.95
CA ARG A 180 12.62 -13.55 9.25
C ARG A 180 11.68 -14.75 9.15
N SER A 181 10.87 -14.81 8.13
CA SER A 181 9.96 -15.94 7.86
C SER A 181 10.65 -17.15 7.20
N GLY A 182 11.99 -17.16 7.12
CA GLY A 182 12.76 -18.27 6.57
C GLY A 182 12.97 -18.24 5.06
N GLY A 183 12.59 -17.15 4.39
CA GLY A 183 12.87 -16.89 2.99
C GLY A 183 13.92 -15.82 2.81
N ARG A 184 13.80 -15.05 1.74
CA ARG A 184 14.66 -13.90 1.43
C ARG A 184 13.84 -12.73 0.92
N ASN A 185 14.36 -11.52 1.02
CA ASN A 185 13.70 -10.32 0.52
C ASN A 185 14.63 -9.46 -0.33
N ALA A 186 14.05 -8.54 -1.07
CA ALA A 186 14.76 -7.49 -1.78
C ALA A 186 13.94 -6.20 -1.79
N PHE A 187 14.64 -5.08 -1.79
CA PHE A 187 14.05 -3.75 -1.91
C PHE A 187 14.41 -3.17 -3.27
N VAL A 188 13.40 -2.78 -4.02
CA VAL A 188 13.58 -2.14 -5.34
C VAL A 188 12.99 -0.74 -5.29
N ASN A 189 13.82 0.26 -5.55
CA ASN A 189 13.38 1.64 -5.75
C ASN A 189 13.00 1.86 -7.20
N PHE A 190 11.90 2.56 -7.42
CA PHE A 190 11.57 3.11 -8.73
C PHE A 190 11.00 4.52 -8.56
N SER A 191 11.75 5.51 -9.02
CA SER A 191 11.48 6.92 -8.73
C SER A 191 11.57 7.21 -7.22
N GLN A 192 10.53 7.74 -6.60
CA GLN A 192 10.51 8.06 -5.16
C GLN A 192 9.77 7.01 -4.31
N VAL A 193 9.40 5.89 -4.92
CA VAL A 193 8.69 4.81 -4.24
C VAL A 193 9.55 3.55 -4.17
N GLN A 194 9.22 2.68 -3.24
CA GLN A 194 9.91 1.43 -3.00
C GLN A 194 8.89 0.27 -3.00
N VAL A 195 9.33 -0.91 -3.38
CA VAL A 195 8.64 -2.16 -3.06
C VAL A 195 9.57 -3.05 -2.25
N GLU A 196 9.02 -3.78 -1.31
CA GLU A 196 9.68 -4.93 -0.71
C GLU A 196 9.15 -6.20 -1.34
N LEU A 197 10.03 -7.01 -1.91
CA LEU A 197 9.72 -8.30 -2.52
C LEU A 197 10.18 -9.40 -1.57
N ILE A 198 9.30 -10.33 -1.25
CA ILE A 198 9.54 -11.39 -0.26
C ILE A 198 9.31 -12.74 -0.93
N GLU A 199 10.38 -13.51 -1.08
CA GLU A 199 10.29 -14.92 -1.46
C GLU A 199 10.21 -15.74 -0.17
N PRO A 200 9.12 -16.47 0.08
CA PRO A 200 8.98 -17.28 1.29
C PRO A 200 9.93 -18.48 1.29
N GLY A 201 10.11 -19.11 2.44
CA GLY A 201 10.95 -20.31 2.59
C GLY A 201 10.44 -21.52 1.78
N ASP A 202 9.15 -21.55 1.44
CA ASP A 202 8.54 -22.50 0.51
C ASP A 202 7.84 -21.74 -0.63
N PRO A 203 8.58 -21.30 -1.65
CA PRO A 203 8.02 -20.59 -2.79
C PRO A 203 7.14 -21.46 -3.68
N ALA A 204 7.25 -22.79 -3.60
CA ALA A 204 6.41 -23.69 -4.38
C ALA A 204 4.93 -23.67 -3.94
N SER A 205 4.65 -23.21 -2.71
CA SER A 205 3.28 -23.01 -2.21
C SER A 205 2.58 -21.79 -2.80
N MET A 206 3.30 -20.93 -3.52
CA MET A 206 2.74 -19.72 -4.12
C MET A 206 2.28 -19.92 -5.56
N GLY A 207 1.24 -19.20 -5.95
CA GLY A 207 0.89 -18.97 -7.36
C GLY A 207 1.89 -18.04 -8.06
N ASP A 208 1.61 -17.73 -9.31
CA ASP A 208 2.49 -16.85 -10.11
C ASP A 208 2.23 -15.36 -9.84
N ASP A 209 1.10 -15.01 -9.24
CA ASP A 209 0.74 -13.64 -8.89
C ASP A 209 1.51 -13.16 -7.65
N HIS A 210 1.90 -11.89 -7.67
CA HIS A 210 2.43 -11.22 -6.50
C HIS A 210 1.29 -10.92 -5.51
N VAL A 211 1.46 -11.28 -4.26
CA VAL A 211 0.45 -11.12 -3.21
C VAL A 211 0.87 -10.03 -2.24
N MET A 212 0.03 -9.01 -2.05
CA MET A 212 0.28 -7.97 -1.05
C MET A 212 0.42 -8.58 0.34
N ASP A 213 1.44 -8.14 1.09
CA ASP A 213 1.79 -8.71 2.39
C ASP A 213 1.74 -7.68 3.52
N HIS A 214 2.30 -6.50 3.31
CA HIS A 214 2.37 -5.46 4.34
C HIS A 214 2.56 -4.06 3.75
N VAL A 215 2.45 -3.05 4.62
CA VAL A 215 2.74 -1.65 4.31
C VAL A 215 3.72 -1.05 5.31
N GLY A 216 4.66 -0.24 4.85
CA GLY A 216 5.60 0.52 5.67
C GLY A 216 5.29 2.02 5.66
N TYR A 217 5.17 2.61 6.86
CA TYR A 217 4.96 4.04 7.08
C TYR A 217 6.23 4.69 7.61
N VAL A 218 6.69 5.75 6.95
CA VAL A 218 7.87 6.51 7.41
C VAL A 218 7.48 7.44 8.54
N VAL A 219 8.29 7.41 9.59
CA VAL A 219 8.25 8.35 10.71
C VAL A 219 9.65 8.88 10.98
N GLY A 220 9.76 10.09 11.53
CA GLY A 220 11.04 10.70 11.87
C GLY A 220 11.81 9.95 12.96
N ASP A 221 11.09 9.45 13.98
CA ASP A 221 11.67 8.69 15.08
C ASP A 221 10.69 7.62 15.60
N ILE A 222 11.06 6.34 15.54
CA ILE A 222 10.18 5.25 15.99
C ILE A 222 9.96 5.29 17.50
N PRO A 223 10.99 5.43 18.36
CA PRO A 223 10.81 5.51 19.80
C PRO A 223 9.81 6.58 20.25
N SER A 224 9.78 7.74 19.62
CA SER A 224 8.83 8.81 19.95
C SER A 224 7.38 8.46 19.60
N CYS A 225 7.17 7.57 18.63
CA CYS A 225 5.83 7.14 18.19
C CYS A 225 5.23 6.03 19.05
N ILE A 226 6.06 5.23 19.75
CA ILE A 226 5.60 4.02 20.48
C ILE A 226 4.53 4.39 21.50
N GLY A 227 4.83 5.34 22.40
CA GLY A 227 3.88 5.73 23.46
C GLY A 227 2.55 6.27 22.92
N GLN A 228 2.59 7.00 21.81
CA GLN A 228 1.37 7.48 21.15
C GLN A 228 0.57 6.31 20.58
N CYS A 229 1.19 5.40 19.85
CA CYS A 229 0.54 4.22 19.31
C CYS A 229 -0.09 3.35 20.41
N GLU A 230 0.64 3.10 21.50
CA GLU A 230 0.16 2.30 22.63
C GLU A 230 -1.01 2.97 23.37
N SER A 231 -0.99 4.30 23.50
CA SER A 231 -2.10 5.04 24.10
C SER A 231 -3.40 4.95 23.28
N HIS A 232 -3.28 4.62 21.99
CA HIS A 232 -4.38 4.36 21.07
C HIS A 232 -4.67 2.86 20.87
N GLY A 233 -4.12 2.00 21.73
CA GLY A 233 -4.40 0.56 21.76
C GLY A 233 -3.62 -0.29 20.77
N LEU A 234 -2.71 0.30 19.98
CA LEU A 234 -1.81 -0.44 19.10
C LEU A 234 -0.66 -1.06 19.90
N LYS A 235 -0.28 -2.28 19.56
CA LYS A 235 0.86 -2.99 20.15
C LYS A 235 1.88 -3.34 19.08
N PHE A 236 3.10 -3.56 19.52
CA PHE A 236 4.21 -3.92 18.65
C PHE A 236 4.71 -5.34 18.92
N VAL A 237 5.19 -5.99 17.87
CA VAL A 237 5.74 -7.37 17.96
C VAL A 237 7.07 -7.44 18.72
N SER A 238 7.67 -6.30 19.03
CA SER A 238 8.91 -6.18 19.84
C SER A 238 9.02 -4.78 20.45
N ASP A 239 9.75 -4.67 21.56
CA ASP A 239 9.95 -3.40 22.27
C ASP A 239 10.93 -2.45 21.54
N THR A 240 11.67 -2.97 20.57
CA THR A 240 12.69 -2.20 19.84
C THR A 240 12.62 -2.46 18.33
N PRO A 241 12.89 -1.44 17.51
CA PRO A 241 12.96 -1.61 16.07
C PRO A 241 14.13 -2.52 15.64
N ASN A 242 13.95 -3.17 14.53
CA ASN A 242 14.98 -3.95 13.87
C ASN A 242 15.52 -3.22 12.67
N THR A 243 16.79 -3.44 12.34
CA THR A 243 17.38 -2.92 11.10
C THR A 243 17.24 -3.98 10.01
N ASN A 244 16.67 -3.60 8.87
CA ASN A 244 16.54 -4.46 7.70
C ASN A 244 17.80 -4.45 6.81
N GLY A 245 17.79 -5.24 5.73
CA GLY A 245 18.92 -5.41 4.82
C GLY A 245 19.35 -4.16 4.04
N VAL A 246 18.59 -3.06 4.13
CA VAL A 246 18.90 -1.76 3.50
C VAL A 246 19.08 -0.63 4.52
N GLY A 247 19.31 -0.99 5.79
CA GLY A 247 19.63 -0.04 6.86
C GLY A 247 18.45 0.71 7.46
N GLN A 248 17.22 0.38 7.08
CA GLN A 248 16.02 1.00 7.66
C GLN A 248 15.71 0.35 9.01
N GLN A 249 15.35 1.16 9.99
CA GLN A 249 14.77 0.67 11.24
C GLN A 249 13.28 0.41 11.04
N VAL A 250 12.81 -0.75 11.48
CA VAL A 250 11.44 -1.22 11.23
C VAL A 250 10.83 -1.79 12.52
N LEU A 251 9.60 -1.41 12.84
CA LEU A 251 8.85 -1.90 13.97
C LEU A 251 7.42 -2.25 13.55
N TYR A 252 7.10 -3.56 13.53
CA TYR A 252 5.80 -4.07 13.14
C TYR A 252 4.79 -3.94 14.26
N PHE A 253 3.56 -3.59 13.91
CA PHE A 253 2.40 -3.74 14.80
C PHE A 253 2.02 -5.22 14.94
N GLU A 254 1.46 -5.59 16.09
CA GLU A 254 0.76 -6.87 16.26
C GLU A 254 -0.52 -6.86 15.43
N THR A 255 -0.74 -7.91 14.63
CA THR A 255 -1.85 -7.96 13.67
C THR A 255 -3.23 -7.98 14.34
N ASP A 256 -3.33 -8.48 15.57
CA ASP A 256 -4.57 -8.46 16.35
C ASP A 256 -4.96 -7.05 16.82
N THR A 257 -4.02 -6.12 16.92
CA THR A 257 -4.28 -4.71 17.22
C THR A 257 -4.37 -3.83 15.96
N SER A 258 -3.89 -4.31 14.81
CA SER A 258 -3.95 -3.63 13.50
C SER A 258 -5.00 -4.22 12.55
N MET A 259 -6.11 -4.71 13.10
CA MET A 259 -7.25 -5.26 12.36
C MET A 259 -6.88 -6.35 11.33
N GLY A 260 -5.91 -7.21 11.65
CA GLY A 260 -5.43 -8.27 10.79
C GLY A 260 -4.44 -7.83 9.71
N SER A 261 -4.27 -6.53 9.48
CA SER A 261 -3.35 -6.04 8.46
C SER A 261 -1.92 -5.93 8.98
N ARG A 262 -0.96 -6.41 8.20
CA ARG A 262 0.46 -6.25 8.54
C ARG A 262 0.93 -4.84 8.17
N MET A 263 1.29 -4.09 9.19
CA MET A 263 1.77 -2.71 9.06
C MET A 263 3.01 -2.52 9.92
N HIS A 264 3.87 -1.59 9.57
CA HIS A 264 5.02 -1.23 10.38
C HIS A 264 5.40 0.24 10.26
N LEU A 265 6.02 0.77 11.31
CA LEU A 265 6.73 2.03 11.26
C LEU A 265 8.14 1.80 10.69
N THR A 266 8.63 2.79 9.95
CA THR A 266 9.97 2.77 9.33
C THR A 266 10.66 4.09 9.61
N ARG A 267 11.88 4.04 10.14
CA ARG A 267 12.81 5.16 10.11
C ARG A 267 13.86 4.90 9.02
N LEU A 268 14.04 5.88 8.15
CA LEU A 268 15.04 5.80 7.10
C LEU A 268 16.45 6.00 7.68
N PRO A 269 17.51 5.44 7.07
CA PRO A 269 18.87 5.77 7.44
C PRO A 269 19.17 7.24 7.14
N ASP A 270 20.05 7.84 7.93
CA ASP A 270 20.49 9.23 7.81
C ASP A 270 21.27 9.47 6.50
#